data_25641d9b4fc21d8d40d9d8798d7f1a56
#
_entry.id   25641d9b4fc21d8d40d9d8798d7f1a56
#
_cell.length_a   1.000
_cell.length_b   1.000
_cell.length_c   1.000
_cell.angle_alpha   90.00
_cell.angle_beta   90.00
_cell.angle_gamma   90.00
#
_symmetry.space_group_name_H-M   'P 1'
#
loop_
_entity.id
_entity.type
_entity.pdbx_description
1 polymer ?
#
loop_
_entity_poly.entity_id
_entity_poly.type
_entity_poly.pdbx_seq_one_letter_code
_entity_poly.pdbx_strand_id
1 'polypeptide(L)'
;MTLPLRWSRCLAVAALAACGGHGWAGPAGQTLHSWSASVSGPALYGKGLRTVSAPITPTGYLPQAEGAITTVRWRYAFNRTPPHDLQAYLCNAQRCVLLSGAEGLTDAFGGDDAANGFVFAFQVPGRGALMPVLQGQSGQVVVGYR
;
A
#
# COMPACT_ATOMS: atom_id res chain seq x y z
N MET A 1 -85.63 29.94 -29.86
CA MET A 1 -85.36 28.68 -29.14
C MET A 1 -83.86 28.50 -29.11
N THR A 2 -83.23 28.95 -28.08
CA THR A 2 -81.80 29.01 -27.97
C THR A 2 -81.33 28.18 -26.77
N LEU A 3 -80.53 27.18 -27.04
CA LEU A 3 -79.87 26.39 -26.00
C LEU A 3 -78.55 27.08 -25.58
N PRO A 4 -78.28 27.22 -24.32
CA PRO A 4 -76.96 27.70 -23.91
C PRO A 4 -76.03 26.51 -23.71
N LEU A 5 -74.86 26.62 -24.34
CA LEU A 5 -73.72 25.75 -24.25
C LEU A 5 -73.01 25.94 -22.90
N ARG A 6 -73.02 24.92 -22.05
CA ARG A 6 -72.29 24.91 -20.81
C ARG A 6 -70.84 24.46 -21.03
N TRP A 7 -69.94 25.35 -20.83
CA TRP A 7 -68.53 25.07 -20.82
C TRP A 7 -68.12 24.54 -19.44
N SER A 8 -67.82 23.25 -19.40
CA SER A 8 -67.15 22.66 -18.21
C SER A 8 -65.69 22.94 -18.29
N ARG A 9 -65.19 23.72 -17.35
CA ARG A 9 -63.78 23.93 -17.13
C ARG A 9 -63.22 22.72 -16.38
N CYS A 10 -62.44 21.87 -17.05
CA CYS A 10 -61.61 20.89 -16.38
C CYS A 10 -60.39 21.62 -15.81
N LEU A 11 -60.31 21.70 -14.48
CA LEU A 11 -59.12 22.08 -13.76
C LEU A 11 -58.18 20.88 -13.77
N ALA A 12 -57.11 20.93 -14.56
CA ALA A 12 -55.98 20.00 -14.46
C ALA A 12 -55.19 20.35 -13.24
N VAL A 13 -55.25 19.50 -12.22
CA VAL A 13 -54.33 19.52 -11.08
C VAL A 13 -53.04 18.86 -11.53
N ALA A 14 -52.03 19.66 -11.76
CA ALA A 14 -50.67 19.17 -11.97
C ALA A 14 -50.10 18.70 -10.62
N ALA A 15 -50.04 17.38 -10.41
CA ALA A 15 -49.31 16.77 -9.30
C ALA A 15 -47.83 16.86 -9.61
N LEU A 16 -47.10 17.75 -8.98
CA LEU A 16 -45.65 17.77 -8.93
C LEU A 16 -45.18 16.58 -8.10
N ALA A 17 -44.81 15.50 -8.75
CA ALA A 17 -44.07 14.43 -8.12
C ALA A 17 -42.66 14.94 -7.82
N ALA A 18 -42.41 15.35 -6.57
CA ALA A 18 -41.07 15.57 -6.06
C ALA A 18 -40.34 14.19 -6.00
N CYS A 19 -39.54 13.89 -7.02
CA CYS A 19 -38.58 12.80 -6.96
C CYS A 19 -37.51 13.19 -5.92
N GLY A 20 -37.76 12.83 -4.67
CA GLY A 20 -36.74 12.83 -3.63
C GLY A 20 -35.64 11.87 -4.03
N GLY A 21 -34.57 12.38 -4.64
CA GLY A 21 -33.34 11.64 -4.83
C GLY A 21 -32.79 11.23 -3.47
N HIS A 22 -33.04 10.01 -3.08
CA HIS A 22 -32.31 9.38 -1.97
C HIS A 22 -30.91 9.17 -2.47
N GLY A 23 -30.06 10.19 -2.28
CA GLY A 23 -28.62 10.04 -2.41
C GLY A 23 -28.20 8.94 -1.45
N TRP A 24 -27.80 7.81 -1.99
CA TRP A 24 -27.10 6.81 -1.23
C TRP A 24 -25.76 7.43 -0.86
N ALA A 25 -25.70 8.06 0.31
CA ALA A 25 -24.43 8.32 0.95
C ALA A 25 -23.86 6.94 1.29
N GLY A 26 -23.01 6.43 0.44
CA GLY A 26 -22.20 5.26 0.78
C GLY A 26 -21.46 5.54 2.08
N PRO A 27 -21.05 4.51 2.85
CA PRO A 27 -20.25 4.71 4.03
C PRO A 27 -19.10 5.63 3.62
N ALA A 28 -18.86 6.70 4.39
CA ALA A 28 -17.74 7.60 4.15
C ALA A 28 -16.48 6.75 4.14
N GLY A 29 -16.01 6.37 2.94
CA GLY A 29 -14.83 5.56 2.75
C GLY A 29 -13.68 6.31 3.38
N GLN A 30 -12.99 5.69 4.33
CA GLN A 30 -11.77 6.25 4.87
C GLN A 30 -10.84 6.49 3.69
N THR A 31 -10.35 7.71 3.55
CA THR A 31 -9.44 8.07 2.46
C THR A 31 -8.18 7.24 2.59
N LEU A 32 -7.89 6.43 1.58
CA LEU A 32 -6.65 5.67 1.52
C LEU A 32 -5.52 6.58 1.08
N HIS A 33 -4.43 6.55 1.83
CA HIS A 33 -3.21 7.25 1.54
C HIS A 33 -2.10 6.26 1.20
N SER A 34 -1.05 6.74 0.58
CA SER A 34 0.14 5.93 0.35
C SER A 34 1.39 6.79 0.31
N TRP A 35 2.50 6.19 0.72
CA TRP A 35 3.83 6.74 0.46
C TRP A 35 4.72 5.66 -0.13
N SER A 36 5.76 6.07 -0.82
CA SER A 36 6.77 5.17 -1.35
C SER A 36 8.15 5.76 -1.17
N ALA A 37 9.10 4.88 -0.90
CA ALA A 37 10.51 5.27 -0.84
C ALA A 37 11.39 4.09 -1.25
N SER A 38 12.62 4.38 -1.63
CA SER A 38 13.59 3.39 -2.05
C SER A 38 14.97 3.71 -1.48
N VAL A 39 15.76 2.66 -1.32
CA VAL A 39 17.16 2.73 -0.90
C VAL A 39 18.00 1.81 -1.76
N SER A 40 19.32 2.04 -1.76
CA SER A 40 20.26 1.07 -2.32
C SER A 40 20.30 -0.17 -1.45
N GLY A 41 20.33 -1.34 -2.07
CA GLY A 41 20.45 -2.60 -1.35
C GLY A 41 21.86 -2.81 -0.77
N PRO A 42 21.97 -3.60 0.30
CA PRO A 42 23.25 -3.95 0.88
C PRO A 42 24.00 -4.99 0.06
N ALA A 43 25.31 -5.08 0.24
CA ALA A 43 26.12 -6.15 -0.31
C ALA A 43 26.19 -7.32 0.68
N LEU A 44 26.00 -8.53 0.19
CA LEU A 44 26.14 -9.77 0.96
C LEU A 44 27.46 -10.43 0.61
N TYR A 45 28.36 -10.52 1.59
CA TYR A 45 29.71 -11.07 1.43
C TYR A 45 29.85 -12.50 1.94
N GLY A 46 28.99 -12.89 2.87
CA GLY A 46 29.11 -14.18 3.54
C GLY A 46 27.78 -14.84 3.83
N LYS A 47 27.81 -16.17 3.88
CA LYS A 47 26.69 -16.99 4.34
C LYS A 47 26.59 -16.93 5.87
N GLY A 48 25.37 -17.06 6.39
CA GLY A 48 25.11 -17.04 7.82
C GLY A 48 25.11 -15.64 8.45
N LEU A 49 25.43 -14.60 7.69
CA LEU A 49 25.42 -13.21 8.14
C LEU A 49 24.11 -12.52 7.71
N ARG A 50 23.43 -11.91 8.67
CA ARG A 50 22.29 -11.07 8.42
C ARG A 50 22.75 -9.67 8.04
N THR A 51 22.35 -9.20 6.87
CA THR A 51 22.71 -7.88 6.36
C THR A 51 21.46 -7.05 6.20
N VAL A 52 21.49 -5.81 6.67
CA VAL A 52 20.33 -4.93 6.73
C VAL A 52 20.55 -3.72 5.82
N SER A 53 19.52 -3.30 5.11
CA SER A 53 19.53 -2.07 4.30
C SER A 53 19.55 -0.81 5.17
N ALA A 54 19.82 0.34 4.56
CA ALA A 54 19.49 1.61 5.17
C ALA A 54 17.98 1.73 5.43
N PRO A 55 17.55 2.55 6.40
CA PRO A 55 16.13 2.76 6.65
C PRO A 55 15.40 3.36 5.44
N ILE A 56 14.22 2.84 5.16
CA ILE A 56 13.28 3.34 4.16
C ILE A 56 12.18 4.08 4.90
N THR A 57 12.17 5.40 4.81
CA THR A 57 11.23 6.25 5.53
C THR A 57 10.39 7.07 4.57
N PRO A 58 9.18 7.49 4.98
CA PRO A 58 8.43 8.45 4.19
C PRO A 58 9.29 9.70 3.98
N THR A 59 9.49 10.07 2.73
CA THR A 59 10.28 11.23 2.34
C THR A 59 9.40 12.27 1.65
N GLY A 60 9.66 13.56 1.90
CA GLY A 60 9.03 14.67 1.20
C GLY A 60 8.52 15.76 2.13
N TYR A 61 8.07 16.86 1.52
CA TYR A 61 7.47 18.00 2.20
C TYR A 61 6.00 17.77 2.61
N LEU A 62 5.52 16.56 2.44
CA LEU A 62 4.16 16.19 2.85
C LEU A 62 4.10 16.06 4.37
N PRO A 63 2.93 16.34 4.97
CA PRO A 63 2.72 16.03 6.37
C PRO A 63 3.10 14.58 6.62
N GLN A 64 3.68 14.31 7.79
CA GLN A 64 4.07 12.96 8.17
C GLN A 64 2.92 11.99 7.91
N ALA A 65 3.24 10.79 7.43
CA ALA A 65 2.25 9.76 7.26
C ALA A 65 1.61 9.44 8.61
N GLU A 66 0.37 9.85 8.81
CA GLU A 66 -0.38 9.62 10.03
C GLU A 66 -1.47 8.59 9.76
N GLY A 67 -1.49 7.53 10.52
CA GLY A 67 -2.50 6.50 10.42
C GLY A 67 -1.94 5.10 10.53
N ALA A 68 -2.82 4.13 10.28
CA ALA A 68 -2.52 2.71 10.38
C ALA A 68 -2.26 2.10 9.00
N ILE A 69 -1.21 1.30 8.90
CA ILE A 69 -0.89 0.57 7.67
C ILE A 69 -2.04 -0.36 7.32
N THR A 70 -2.37 -0.43 6.04
CA THR A 70 -3.30 -1.42 5.47
C THR A 70 -2.56 -2.49 4.68
N THR A 71 -1.69 -2.08 3.77
CA THR A 71 -0.92 -2.98 2.90
C THR A 71 0.48 -2.44 2.67
N VAL A 72 1.41 -3.33 2.41
CA VAL A 72 2.77 -2.99 2.05
C VAL A 72 3.16 -3.77 0.81
N ARG A 73 3.57 -3.08 -0.22
CA ARG A 73 4.15 -3.65 -1.43
C ARG A 73 5.66 -3.45 -1.38
N TRP A 74 6.41 -4.48 -1.75
CA TRP A 74 7.86 -4.42 -1.78
C TRP A 74 8.41 -4.87 -3.13
N ARG A 75 9.62 -4.41 -3.40
CA ARG A 75 10.48 -4.89 -4.48
C ARG A 75 11.93 -4.74 -4.07
N TYR A 76 12.76 -5.74 -4.32
CA TYR A 76 14.20 -5.64 -4.21
C TYR A 76 14.88 -6.32 -5.40
N ALA A 77 16.14 -5.98 -5.65
CA ALA A 77 16.92 -6.59 -6.72
C ALA A 77 18.39 -6.72 -6.30
N PHE A 78 19.04 -7.72 -6.87
CA PHE A 78 20.47 -7.93 -6.78
C PHE A 78 21.11 -7.87 -8.18
N ASN A 79 22.41 -7.71 -8.23
CA ASN A 79 23.16 -7.63 -9.48
C ASN A 79 23.18 -8.95 -10.28
N ARG A 80 22.77 -10.05 -9.68
CA ARG A 80 22.60 -11.37 -10.27
C ARG A 80 21.50 -12.13 -9.54
N THR A 81 21.09 -13.26 -10.09
CA THR A 81 20.14 -14.15 -9.42
C THR A 81 20.70 -14.59 -8.07
N PRO A 82 20.01 -14.30 -6.97
CA PRO A 82 20.44 -14.75 -5.66
C PRO A 82 20.32 -16.27 -5.52
N PRO A 83 21.05 -16.88 -4.55
CA PRO A 83 20.82 -18.26 -4.19
C PRO A 83 19.35 -18.53 -3.86
N HIS A 84 18.85 -19.71 -4.20
CA HIS A 84 17.44 -20.10 -3.98
C HIS A 84 17.04 -20.15 -2.51
N ASP A 85 17.98 -20.27 -1.61
CA ASP A 85 17.80 -20.30 -0.16
C ASP A 85 17.98 -18.93 0.50
N LEU A 86 18.12 -17.84 -0.29
CA LEU A 86 18.12 -16.49 0.24
C LEU A 86 16.84 -16.25 1.04
N GLN A 87 17.01 -15.80 2.27
CA GLN A 87 15.95 -15.34 3.14
C GLN A 87 15.91 -13.82 3.13
N ALA A 88 14.80 -13.25 2.69
CA ALA A 88 14.56 -11.82 2.71
C ALA A 88 13.44 -11.48 3.68
N TYR A 89 13.67 -10.49 4.50
CA TYR A 89 12.71 -9.98 5.46
C TYR A 89 12.48 -8.50 5.22
N LEU A 90 11.27 -8.07 5.47
CA LEU A 90 10.92 -6.66 5.64
C LEU A 90 10.57 -6.43 7.11
N CYS A 91 11.22 -5.47 7.74
CA CYS A 91 11.05 -5.20 9.16
C CYS A 91 10.66 -3.73 9.38
N ASN A 92 9.71 -3.50 10.28
CA ASN A 92 9.45 -2.20 10.87
C ASN A 92 9.86 -2.21 12.36
N ALA A 93 9.45 -1.19 13.13
CA ALA A 93 9.78 -1.10 14.55
C ALA A 93 9.12 -2.22 15.38
N GLN A 94 8.02 -2.82 14.92
CA GLN A 94 7.24 -3.80 15.67
C GLN A 94 7.54 -5.23 15.26
N ARG A 95 7.81 -5.51 13.98
CA ARG A 95 7.92 -6.88 13.48
C ARG A 95 8.77 -7.01 12.22
N CYS A 96 9.20 -8.25 11.97
CA CYS A 96 9.79 -8.66 10.71
C CYS A 96 8.89 -9.68 10.03
N VAL A 97 8.72 -9.56 8.73
CA VAL A 97 7.94 -10.47 7.90
C VAL A 97 8.83 -11.11 6.85
N LEU A 98 8.81 -12.43 6.78
CA LEU A 98 9.51 -13.17 5.73
C LEU A 98 8.82 -12.92 4.39
N LEU A 99 9.60 -12.49 3.40
CA LEU A 99 9.10 -12.18 2.06
C LEU A 99 9.08 -13.43 1.19
N SER A 100 8.03 -13.57 0.39
CA SER A 100 7.82 -14.73 -0.49
C SER A 100 8.63 -14.68 -1.79
N GLY A 101 9.31 -13.57 -2.07
CA GLY A 101 10.09 -13.37 -3.29
C GLY A 101 10.57 -11.93 -3.42
N ALA A 102 11.17 -11.62 -4.57
CA ALA A 102 11.77 -10.31 -4.83
C ALA A 102 10.76 -9.16 -4.95
N GLU A 103 9.49 -9.48 -5.14
CA GLU A 103 8.39 -8.51 -5.13
C GLU A 103 7.10 -9.15 -4.62
N GLY A 104 6.23 -8.36 -4.05
CA GLY A 104 4.95 -8.84 -3.55
C GLY A 104 4.17 -7.79 -2.79
N LEU A 105 3.08 -8.24 -2.19
CA LEU A 105 2.15 -7.45 -1.39
C LEU A 105 1.81 -8.23 -0.12
N THR A 106 1.76 -7.55 1.01
CA THR A 106 1.37 -8.15 2.30
C THR A 106 0.48 -7.20 3.10
N ASP A 107 -0.39 -7.77 3.91
CA ASP A 107 -1.17 -7.09 4.94
C ASP A 107 -0.65 -7.38 6.36
N ALA A 108 0.46 -8.09 6.47
CA ALA A 108 1.03 -8.54 7.74
C ALA A 108 1.45 -7.38 8.68
N PHE A 109 1.61 -6.17 8.15
CA PHE A 109 1.87 -4.95 8.91
C PHE A 109 0.60 -4.16 9.25
N GLY A 110 -0.57 -4.71 8.93
CA GLY A 110 -1.86 -4.05 9.15
C GLY A 110 -2.03 -3.59 10.60
N GLY A 111 -2.40 -2.32 10.78
CA GLY A 111 -2.56 -1.70 12.09
C GLY A 111 -1.30 -1.05 12.66
N ASP A 112 -0.12 -1.32 12.11
CA ASP A 112 1.12 -0.67 12.54
C ASP A 112 1.14 0.81 12.09
N ASP A 113 1.92 1.63 12.76
CA ASP A 113 2.03 3.06 12.47
C ASP A 113 2.65 3.28 11.08
N ALA A 114 1.95 4.00 10.21
CA ALA A 114 2.39 4.31 8.86
C ALA A 114 3.60 5.25 8.80
N ALA A 115 3.90 5.98 9.87
CA ALA A 115 5.07 6.85 9.95
C ALA A 115 6.37 6.07 10.20
N ASN A 116 6.27 4.83 10.69
CA ASN A 116 7.44 3.99 10.91
C ASN A 116 8.06 3.59 9.58
N GLY A 117 9.37 3.72 9.52
CA GLY A 117 10.14 3.25 8.38
C GLY A 117 10.28 1.72 8.35
N PHE A 118 10.87 1.26 7.27
CA PHE A 118 11.17 -0.15 7.05
C PHE A 118 12.65 -0.35 6.79
N VAL A 119 13.13 -1.57 6.99
CA VAL A 119 14.42 -2.04 6.50
C VAL A 119 14.23 -3.39 5.84
N PHE A 120 14.99 -3.64 4.78
CA PHE A 120 15.18 -5.00 4.29
C PHE A 120 16.29 -5.68 5.08
N ALA A 121 16.11 -6.95 5.39
CA ALA A 121 17.13 -7.78 5.97
C ALA A 121 17.29 -9.05 5.14
N PHE A 122 18.52 -9.37 4.79
CA PHE A 122 18.84 -10.51 3.94
C PHE A 122 19.81 -11.44 4.63
N GLN A 123 19.63 -12.73 4.41
CA GLN A 123 20.53 -13.76 4.91
C GLN A 123 20.54 -14.95 3.94
N VAL A 124 21.71 -15.43 3.61
CA VAL A 124 21.89 -16.73 2.94
C VAL A 124 22.36 -17.71 4.00
N PRO A 125 21.61 -18.80 4.24
CA PRO A 125 22.00 -19.82 5.23
C PRO A 125 23.34 -20.47 4.89
N GLY A 126 24.01 -20.97 5.92
CA GLY A 126 25.27 -21.71 5.76
C GLY A 126 26.47 -20.96 6.32
N ARG A 127 27.63 -21.32 5.82
CA ARG A 127 28.94 -20.76 6.22
C ARG A 127 29.80 -20.47 5.00
N GLY A 128 30.75 -19.59 5.17
CA GLY A 128 31.72 -19.25 4.14
C GLY A 128 31.36 -18.00 3.34
N ALA A 129 32.23 -17.64 2.42
CA ALA A 129 32.04 -16.46 1.59
C ALA A 129 31.01 -16.68 0.49
N LEU A 130 30.28 -15.61 0.15
CA LEU A 130 29.48 -15.53 -1.09
C LEU A 130 30.38 -15.02 -2.21
N MET A 131 30.75 -15.91 -3.11
CA MET A 131 31.62 -15.58 -4.24
C MET A 131 30.92 -15.95 -5.56
N PRO A 132 30.77 -14.97 -6.45
CA PRO A 132 31.02 -13.54 -6.30
C PRO A 132 30.06 -12.91 -5.29
N VAL A 133 30.46 -11.74 -4.77
CA VAL A 133 29.62 -10.96 -3.84
C VAL A 133 28.23 -10.71 -4.44
N LEU A 134 27.20 -10.86 -3.64
CA LEU A 134 25.83 -10.57 -4.02
C LEU A 134 25.54 -9.10 -3.69
N GLN A 135 25.58 -8.23 -4.70
CA GLN A 135 25.38 -6.80 -4.53
C GLN A 135 23.90 -6.45 -4.65
N GLY A 136 23.32 -5.91 -3.59
CA GLY A 136 21.99 -5.33 -3.64
C GLY A 136 21.96 -4.10 -4.54
N GLN A 137 20.92 -4.02 -5.36
CA GLN A 137 20.67 -2.85 -6.23
C GLN A 137 19.70 -1.91 -5.54
N SER A 138 18.44 -1.93 -5.90
CA SER A 138 17.43 -1.08 -5.27
C SER A 138 16.48 -1.91 -4.41
N GLY A 139 16.04 -1.33 -3.32
CA GLY A 139 14.91 -1.81 -2.55
C GLY A 139 13.87 -0.73 -2.45
N GLN A 140 12.61 -1.05 -2.74
CA GLN A 140 11.49 -0.13 -2.72
C GLN A 140 10.37 -0.68 -1.85
N VAL A 141 9.72 0.22 -1.14
CA VAL A 141 8.51 -0.07 -0.35
C VAL A 141 7.44 0.95 -0.72
N VAL A 142 6.21 0.46 -0.92
CA VAL A 142 5.01 1.28 -1.08
C VAL A 142 4.06 0.90 0.05
N VAL A 143 3.74 1.86 0.89
CA VAL A 143 2.91 1.67 2.09
C VAL A 143 1.55 2.32 1.87
N GLY A 144 0.49 1.51 1.89
CA GLY A 144 -0.89 1.98 1.95
C GLY A 144 -1.32 2.11 3.41
N TYR A 145 -2.01 3.20 3.74
CA TYR A 145 -2.48 3.48 5.10
C TYR A 145 -3.75 4.32 5.13
N ARG A 146 -4.41 4.39 6.29
CA ARG A 146 -5.64 5.16 6.53
C ARG A 146 -5.75 5.60 7.98
#